data_53a4280526e2205b054e86c2f514071a
#
_entry.id   53a4280526e2205b054e86c2f514071a
#
_cell.length_a   1.000
_cell.length_b   1.000
_cell.length_c   1.000
_cell.angle_alpha   90.00
_cell.angle_beta   90.00
_cell.angle_gamma   90.00
#
_symmetry.space_group_name_H-M   'P 1'
#
loop_
_entity.id
_entity.type
_entity.pdbx_description
1 polymer ?
#
loop_
_entity_poly.entity_id
_entity_poly.type
_entity_poly.pdbx_seq_one_letter_code
_entity_poly.pdbx_strand_id
1 'polypeptide(L)'
;MPIDKKLKVKNSTVGWIGAGRMGYAMAERLAKGGCDIAVWNRTKAKADPLAKYGAKVVNQLEELSTKDILFVMVSTYDDVKEVLGKALAKGKPKMVVECSSISLEGSAELRKMLQGKGVEYLAAPVSGNAKVIKAGKLTFVVSGPKSAYETAKPYLDIMGTGSSYVGEGELARIAKICHNVMLGVVIQNLCEVTILAQKAGMPRHAFLDFLNKSVMGSMFTRYKAPALVNLDFHVTFTPKLLRKDLDLGLDAGRRFEVPMPLASATRDLIQSMIGRGWTEQDFATLLLQQAQASGIELEPENVDVKDGLS
;
A
#
# COMPACT_ATOMS: atom_id res chain seq x y z
N MET A 1 -14.50 -2.25 -15.54
CA MET A 1 -15.82 -1.64 -15.34
C MET A 1 -15.73 -0.15 -15.62
N PRO A 2 -16.57 0.43 -16.50
CA PRO A 2 -16.60 1.86 -16.71
C PRO A 2 -16.97 2.55 -15.39
N ILE A 3 -16.37 3.70 -15.13
CA ILE A 3 -16.70 4.60 -14.02
C ILE A 3 -18.05 5.26 -14.36
N ASP A 4 -19.12 4.53 -14.15
CA ASP A 4 -20.47 5.04 -14.41
C ASP A 4 -21.23 5.21 -13.09
N LYS A 5 -20.71 6.12 -12.29
CA LYS A 5 -21.43 6.92 -11.31
C LYS A 5 -20.67 8.23 -11.18
N LYS A 6 -21.19 9.30 -11.81
CA LYS A 6 -20.93 10.67 -11.37
C LYS A 6 -21.36 10.77 -9.90
N LEU A 7 -20.54 10.28 -9.00
CA LEU A 7 -20.60 10.66 -7.62
C LEU A 7 -20.48 12.19 -7.63
N LYS A 8 -21.53 12.89 -7.21
CA LYS A 8 -21.47 14.33 -6.92
C LYS A 8 -20.51 14.45 -5.72
N VAL A 9 -19.20 14.39 -6.02
CA VAL A 9 -18.19 14.77 -5.03
C VAL A 9 -18.49 16.23 -4.73
N LYS A 10 -18.74 16.58 -3.48
CA LYS A 10 -18.90 17.97 -3.04
C LYS A 10 -17.78 18.78 -3.67
N ASN A 11 -18.04 20.02 -4.06
CA ASN A 11 -17.12 20.94 -4.77
C ASN A 11 -15.87 21.31 -3.93
N SER A 12 -15.24 20.33 -3.29
CA SER A 12 -14.01 20.55 -2.51
C SER A 12 -12.80 20.42 -3.41
N THR A 13 -11.88 21.36 -3.27
CA THR A 13 -10.60 21.33 -3.99
C THR A 13 -9.65 20.34 -3.33
N VAL A 14 -8.97 19.53 -4.15
CA VAL A 14 -8.06 18.46 -3.67
C VAL A 14 -6.61 18.82 -3.99
N GLY A 15 -5.75 18.77 -2.97
CA GLY A 15 -4.30 18.75 -3.14
C GLY A 15 -3.78 17.32 -3.04
N TRP A 16 -2.80 17.00 -3.85
CA TRP A 16 -2.14 15.69 -3.83
C TRP A 16 -0.62 15.84 -3.78
N ILE A 17 0.02 15.23 -2.78
CA ILE A 17 1.48 15.21 -2.63
C ILE A 17 2.00 13.79 -2.83
N GLY A 18 2.88 13.63 -3.84
CA GLY A 18 3.57 12.38 -4.14
C GLY A 18 2.97 11.60 -5.33
N ALA A 19 3.72 11.57 -6.43
CA ALA A 19 3.38 10.82 -7.66
C ALA A 19 4.38 9.68 -7.91
N GLY A 20 4.69 8.91 -6.83
CA GLY A 20 5.40 7.64 -6.95
C GLY A 20 4.51 6.54 -7.53
N ARG A 21 4.97 5.27 -7.50
CA ARG A 21 4.23 4.11 -8.05
C ARG A 21 2.78 4.02 -7.59
N MET A 22 2.53 4.25 -6.30
CA MET A 22 1.19 4.21 -5.72
C MET A 22 0.45 5.54 -5.92
N GLY A 23 1.08 6.65 -5.49
CA GLY A 23 0.45 7.95 -5.49
C GLY A 23 0.04 8.44 -6.88
N TYR A 24 0.81 8.12 -7.93
CA TYR A 24 0.41 8.43 -9.30
C TYR A 24 -0.93 7.77 -9.66
N ALA A 25 -1.04 6.45 -9.43
CA ALA A 25 -2.25 5.70 -9.78
C ALA A 25 -3.48 6.15 -8.96
N MET A 26 -3.28 6.55 -7.70
CA MET A 26 -4.35 7.09 -6.85
C MET A 26 -4.81 8.47 -7.35
N ALA A 27 -3.86 9.39 -7.62
CA ALA A 27 -4.16 10.71 -8.16
C ALA A 27 -4.83 10.64 -9.55
N GLU A 28 -4.40 9.70 -10.41
CA GLU A 28 -5.01 9.43 -11.71
C GLU A 28 -6.50 9.06 -11.57
N ARG A 29 -6.84 8.21 -10.58
CA ARG A 29 -8.23 7.84 -10.34
C ARG A 29 -9.08 9.02 -9.89
N LEU A 30 -8.57 9.88 -9.01
CA LEU A 30 -9.26 11.10 -8.58
C LEU A 30 -9.48 12.05 -9.78
N ALA A 31 -8.46 12.27 -10.60
CA ALA A 31 -8.56 13.11 -11.79
C ALA A 31 -9.61 12.56 -12.79
N LYS A 32 -9.54 11.25 -13.10
CA LYS A 32 -10.53 10.57 -13.96
C LYS A 32 -11.93 10.54 -13.34
N GLY A 33 -12.04 10.58 -12.02
CA GLY A 33 -13.29 10.71 -11.28
C GLY A 33 -13.90 12.11 -11.30
N GLY A 34 -13.24 13.08 -11.96
CA GLY A 34 -13.72 14.45 -12.10
C GLY A 34 -13.47 15.36 -10.90
N CYS A 35 -12.54 15.00 -10.01
CA CYS A 35 -12.16 15.86 -8.89
C CYS A 35 -11.34 17.06 -9.38
N ASP A 36 -11.56 18.24 -8.78
CA ASP A 36 -10.66 19.40 -8.93
C ASP A 36 -9.37 19.13 -8.14
N ILE A 37 -8.38 18.53 -8.80
CA ILE A 37 -7.14 18.06 -8.18
C ILE A 37 -5.92 18.83 -8.65
N ALA A 38 -5.11 19.33 -7.71
CA ALA A 38 -3.78 19.85 -7.95
C ALA A 38 -2.73 18.90 -7.38
N VAL A 39 -1.70 18.58 -8.16
CA VAL A 39 -0.70 17.54 -7.82
C VAL A 39 0.70 18.14 -7.77
N TRP A 40 1.42 17.81 -6.71
CA TRP A 40 2.84 18.09 -6.58
C TRP A 40 3.65 16.80 -6.41
N ASN A 41 4.82 16.76 -7.04
CA ASN A 41 5.82 15.71 -6.80
C ASN A 41 7.24 16.27 -6.86
N ARG A 42 8.13 15.79 -6.00
CA ARG A 42 9.55 16.23 -5.95
C ARG A 42 10.21 16.16 -7.34
N THR A 43 10.00 15.10 -8.09
CA THR A 43 10.36 15.00 -9.51
C THR A 43 9.13 15.29 -10.34
N LYS A 44 8.97 16.55 -10.78
CA LYS A 44 7.77 17.03 -11.49
C LYS A 44 7.40 16.16 -12.68
N ALA A 45 8.36 15.73 -13.47
CA ALA A 45 8.16 14.88 -14.65
C ALA A 45 7.37 13.58 -14.35
N LYS A 46 7.36 13.09 -13.10
CA LYS A 46 6.52 11.95 -12.70
C LYS A 46 5.05 12.32 -12.53
N ALA A 47 4.74 13.58 -12.27
CA ALA A 47 3.37 14.06 -12.12
C ALA A 47 2.80 14.63 -13.41
N ASP A 48 3.64 15.18 -14.33
CA ASP A 48 3.22 15.84 -15.54
C ASP A 48 2.21 15.04 -16.39
N PRO A 49 2.32 13.71 -16.55
CA PRO A 49 1.34 12.94 -17.30
C PRO A 49 -0.09 12.95 -16.73
N LEU A 50 -0.29 13.37 -15.47
CA LEU A 50 -1.61 13.49 -14.86
C LEU A 50 -2.42 14.65 -15.45
N ALA A 51 -1.76 15.64 -16.06
CA ALA A 51 -2.42 16.77 -16.73
C ALA A 51 -3.40 16.32 -17.83
N LYS A 52 -3.09 15.23 -18.54
CA LYS A 52 -3.99 14.66 -19.56
C LYS A 52 -5.34 14.19 -19.04
N TYR A 53 -5.43 13.97 -17.72
CA TYR A 53 -6.67 13.58 -17.02
C TYR A 53 -7.35 14.77 -16.32
N GLY A 54 -6.86 15.99 -16.52
CA GLY A 54 -7.42 17.21 -15.95
C GLY A 54 -6.80 17.63 -14.61
N ALA A 55 -5.76 16.95 -14.11
CA ALA A 55 -5.06 17.37 -12.91
C ALA A 55 -4.18 18.62 -13.18
N LYS A 56 -4.20 19.60 -12.28
CA LYS A 56 -3.27 20.74 -12.30
C LYS A 56 -1.93 20.31 -11.68
N VAL A 57 -0.87 20.19 -12.45
CA VAL A 57 0.47 19.92 -11.90
C VAL A 57 1.12 21.23 -11.46
N VAL A 58 1.45 21.34 -10.17
CA VAL A 58 2.01 22.55 -9.56
C VAL A 58 3.52 22.43 -9.35
N ASN A 59 4.19 23.58 -9.28
CA ASN A 59 5.64 23.63 -9.12
C ASN A 59 6.06 23.73 -7.64
N GLN A 60 5.25 24.39 -6.82
CA GLN A 60 5.56 24.66 -5.42
C GLN A 60 4.54 23.99 -4.50
N LEU A 61 4.99 23.42 -3.38
CA LEU A 61 4.14 22.77 -2.37
C LEU A 61 3.14 23.75 -1.77
N GLU A 62 3.53 25.00 -1.61
CA GLU A 62 2.72 26.08 -1.05
C GLU A 62 1.44 26.35 -1.86
N GLU A 63 1.43 26.03 -3.15
CA GLU A 63 0.24 26.14 -4.01
C GLU A 63 -0.89 25.19 -3.57
N LEU A 64 -0.56 24.17 -2.76
CA LEU A 64 -1.53 23.23 -2.22
C LEU A 64 -2.10 23.66 -0.86
N SER A 65 -1.54 24.71 -0.24
CA SER A 65 -1.90 25.15 1.12
C SER A 65 -3.37 25.59 1.26
N THR A 66 -4.00 26.04 0.18
CA THR A 66 -5.38 26.56 0.16
C THR A 66 -6.42 25.51 -0.26
N LYS A 67 -6.00 24.27 -0.47
CA LYS A 67 -6.90 23.19 -0.84
C LYS A 67 -7.75 22.76 0.35
N ASP A 68 -8.99 22.33 0.10
CA ASP A 68 -9.85 21.84 1.17
C ASP A 68 -9.32 20.54 1.78
N ILE A 69 -8.91 19.60 0.93
CA ILE A 69 -8.41 18.29 1.34
C ILE A 69 -7.02 18.09 0.73
N LEU A 70 -6.04 17.78 1.57
CA LEU A 70 -4.66 17.48 1.14
C LEU A 70 -4.33 16.01 1.38
N PHE A 71 -4.22 15.25 0.31
CA PHE A 71 -3.73 13.87 0.35
C PHE A 71 -2.21 13.82 0.27
N VAL A 72 -1.62 12.89 1.05
CA VAL A 72 -0.16 12.67 1.05
C VAL A 72 0.14 11.19 0.86
N MET A 73 0.99 10.86 -0.12
CA MET A 73 1.47 9.49 -0.39
C MET A 73 2.94 9.53 -0.80
N VAL A 74 3.82 9.48 0.20
CA VAL A 74 5.29 9.51 0.05
C VAL A 74 5.94 8.31 0.74
N SER A 75 7.28 8.27 0.85
CA SER A 75 7.97 7.03 1.23
C SER A 75 8.16 6.86 2.73
N THR A 76 8.52 7.93 3.45
CA THR A 76 8.93 7.86 4.86
C THR A 76 8.23 8.92 5.70
N TYR A 77 8.31 8.78 7.02
CA TYR A 77 7.84 9.81 7.96
C TYR A 77 8.54 11.16 7.74
N ASP A 78 9.85 11.15 7.53
CA ASP A 78 10.62 12.38 7.30
C ASP A 78 10.18 13.08 6.02
N ASP A 79 9.92 12.33 4.93
CA ASP A 79 9.33 12.89 3.72
C ASP A 79 7.97 13.53 3.99
N VAL A 80 7.08 12.87 4.77
CA VAL A 80 5.76 13.43 5.13
C VAL A 80 5.91 14.71 5.91
N LYS A 81 6.78 14.73 6.92
CA LYS A 81 7.05 15.91 7.78
C LYS A 81 7.61 17.08 6.97
N GLU A 82 8.57 16.80 6.08
CA GLU A 82 9.16 17.81 5.20
C GLU A 82 8.12 18.43 4.27
N VAL A 83 7.38 17.60 3.52
CA VAL A 83 6.44 18.12 2.51
C VAL A 83 5.25 18.84 3.15
N LEU A 84 4.75 18.36 4.30
CA LEU A 84 3.70 19.06 5.04
C LEU A 84 4.21 20.37 5.65
N GLY A 85 5.43 20.40 6.17
CA GLY A 85 6.05 21.62 6.67
C GLY A 85 6.08 22.73 5.62
N LYS A 86 6.47 22.40 4.38
CA LYS A 86 6.50 23.33 3.23
C LYS A 86 5.10 23.68 2.74
N ALA A 87 4.23 22.69 2.56
CA ALA A 87 2.86 22.91 2.09
C ALA A 87 2.07 23.82 3.02
N LEU A 88 2.33 23.76 4.33
CA LEU A 88 1.62 24.55 5.36
C LEU A 88 2.32 25.87 5.72
N ALA A 89 3.35 26.28 5.00
CA ALA A 89 4.10 27.50 5.29
C ALA A 89 3.30 28.79 5.02
N LYS A 90 2.41 28.79 4.01
CA LYS A 90 1.68 29.98 3.55
C LYS A 90 0.16 29.88 3.72
N GLY A 91 -0.34 28.81 4.29
CA GLY A 91 -1.77 28.57 4.48
C GLY A 91 -2.00 27.19 5.10
N LYS A 92 -3.28 26.80 5.17
CA LYS A 92 -3.63 25.48 5.71
C LYS A 92 -4.84 24.89 4.97
N PRO A 93 -4.84 23.60 4.63
CA PRO A 93 -6.02 22.88 4.21
C PRO A 93 -6.99 22.72 5.39
N LYS A 94 -8.24 22.34 5.12
CA LYS A 94 -9.17 21.96 6.18
C LYS A 94 -8.78 20.63 6.82
N MET A 95 -8.31 19.67 5.97
CA MET A 95 -7.83 18.38 6.46
C MET A 95 -6.66 17.86 5.65
N VAL A 96 -5.85 17.00 6.28
CA VAL A 96 -4.82 16.18 5.68
C VAL A 96 -5.23 14.71 5.76
N VAL A 97 -5.21 14.00 4.64
CA VAL A 97 -5.41 12.54 4.55
C VAL A 97 -4.06 11.90 4.22
N GLU A 98 -3.45 11.26 5.20
CA GLU A 98 -2.11 10.72 5.08
C GLU A 98 -2.17 9.21 4.78
N CYS A 99 -1.68 8.81 3.59
CA CYS A 99 -1.81 7.46 3.04
C CYS A 99 -0.49 6.65 3.08
N SER A 100 0.63 7.25 3.50
CA SER A 100 1.94 6.59 3.52
C SER A 100 2.03 5.53 4.62
N SER A 101 3.00 4.64 4.52
CA SER A 101 3.29 3.65 5.57
C SER A 101 4.36 4.19 6.51
N ILE A 102 3.93 4.77 7.62
CA ILE A 102 4.77 5.37 8.66
C ILE A 102 4.53 4.71 10.02
N SER A 103 5.41 4.98 10.98
CA SER A 103 5.30 4.45 12.35
C SER A 103 4.12 5.08 13.14
N LEU A 104 3.76 4.43 14.25
CA LEU A 104 2.75 4.94 15.18
C LEU A 104 3.15 6.29 15.76
N GLU A 105 4.41 6.41 16.17
CA GLU A 105 4.99 7.61 16.78
C GLU A 105 4.98 8.77 15.77
N GLY A 106 5.46 8.53 14.55
CA GLY A 106 5.45 9.53 13.49
C GLY A 106 4.03 10.00 13.14
N SER A 107 3.06 9.09 13.10
CA SER A 107 1.66 9.44 12.88
C SER A 107 1.08 10.29 14.01
N ALA A 108 1.40 9.95 15.28
CA ALA A 108 0.97 10.72 16.45
C ALA A 108 1.58 12.13 16.47
N GLU A 109 2.86 12.28 16.12
CA GLU A 109 3.52 13.57 15.97
C GLU A 109 2.86 14.44 14.89
N LEU A 110 2.59 13.88 13.72
CA LEU A 110 1.90 14.58 12.63
C LEU A 110 0.51 15.05 13.06
N ARG A 111 -0.24 14.18 13.74
CA ARG A 111 -1.55 14.56 14.27
C ARG A 111 -1.44 15.74 15.22
N LYS A 112 -0.53 15.68 16.20
CA LYS A 112 -0.33 16.78 17.16
C LYS A 112 0.08 18.08 16.44
N MET A 113 1.00 18.01 15.47
CA MET A 113 1.44 19.14 14.67
C MET A 113 0.27 19.78 13.90
N LEU A 114 -0.58 18.99 13.26
CA LEU A 114 -1.70 19.46 12.44
C LEU A 114 -2.84 20.01 13.32
N GLN A 115 -3.17 19.35 14.42
CA GLN A 115 -4.13 19.83 15.40
C GLN A 115 -3.73 21.20 15.98
N GLY A 116 -2.44 21.39 16.28
CA GLY A 116 -1.90 22.68 16.73
C GLY A 116 -2.06 23.81 15.69
N LYS A 117 -2.27 23.46 14.42
CA LYS A 117 -2.57 24.41 13.34
C LYS A 117 -4.07 24.50 13.01
N GLY A 118 -4.94 23.78 13.71
CA GLY A 118 -6.38 23.68 13.44
C GLY A 118 -6.68 22.97 12.10
N VAL A 119 -5.89 21.97 11.74
CA VAL A 119 -6.06 21.11 10.56
C VAL A 119 -6.47 19.71 11.02
N GLU A 120 -7.56 19.19 10.48
CA GLU A 120 -7.97 17.80 10.75
C GLU A 120 -6.99 16.80 10.13
N TYR A 121 -6.74 15.69 10.82
CA TYR A 121 -5.83 14.64 10.36
C TYR A 121 -6.52 13.29 10.30
N LEU A 122 -6.46 12.65 9.13
CA LEU A 122 -6.84 11.25 8.93
C LEU A 122 -5.60 10.42 8.59
N ALA A 123 -5.33 9.40 9.37
CA ALA A 123 -4.46 8.31 8.97
C ALA A 123 -5.25 7.37 8.07
N ALA A 124 -4.83 7.22 6.81
CA ALA A 124 -5.55 6.45 5.80
C ALA A 124 -4.60 5.53 4.98
N PRO A 125 -3.80 4.66 5.65
CA PRO A 125 -2.95 3.72 4.92
C PRO A 125 -3.78 2.78 4.05
N VAL A 126 -3.12 2.22 3.03
CA VAL A 126 -3.78 1.47 1.96
C VAL A 126 -3.36 0.01 1.91
N SER A 127 -4.25 -0.85 1.44
CA SER A 127 -3.96 -2.23 1.07
C SER A 127 -4.11 -2.42 -0.44
N GLY A 128 -3.03 -2.81 -1.08
CA GLY A 128 -2.90 -3.03 -2.51
C GLY A 128 -1.59 -2.47 -3.06
N ASN A 129 -1.35 -2.69 -4.33
CA ASN A 129 -0.22 -2.17 -5.10
C ASN A 129 -0.73 -1.40 -6.33
N ALA A 130 0.18 -0.90 -7.19
CA ALA A 130 -0.21 -0.12 -8.36
C ALA A 130 -1.14 -0.89 -9.33
N LYS A 131 -1.00 -2.22 -9.48
CA LYS A 131 -1.92 -3.06 -10.28
C LYS A 131 -3.31 -3.08 -9.65
N VAL A 132 -3.39 -3.28 -8.33
CA VAL A 132 -4.64 -3.27 -7.56
C VAL A 132 -5.36 -1.93 -7.65
N ILE A 133 -4.62 -0.80 -7.62
CA ILE A 133 -5.19 0.54 -7.79
C ILE A 133 -5.77 0.70 -9.19
N LYS A 134 -5.01 0.32 -10.23
CA LYS A 134 -5.48 0.40 -11.63
C LYS A 134 -6.75 -0.41 -11.85
N ALA A 135 -6.86 -1.59 -11.22
CA ALA A 135 -8.06 -2.43 -11.22
C ALA A 135 -9.22 -1.85 -10.39
N GLY A 136 -9.02 -0.74 -9.68
CA GLY A 136 -10.05 -0.14 -8.81
C GLY A 136 -10.34 -0.94 -7.54
N LYS A 137 -9.41 -1.80 -7.12
CA LYS A 137 -9.58 -2.73 -5.99
C LYS A 137 -8.79 -2.32 -4.73
N LEU A 138 -8.28 -1.07 -4.68
CA LEU A 138 -7.60 -0.55 -3.49
C LEU A 138 -8.57 -0.48 -2.31
N THR A 139 -8.08 -0.77 -1.10
CA THR A 139 -8.83 -0.55 0.13
C THR A 139 -8.05 0.34 1.08
N PHE A 140 -8.80 1.12 1.85
CA PHE A 140 -8.26 2.00 2.89
C PHE A 140 -8.68 1.50 4.26
N VAL A 141 -7.81 1.65 5.24
CA VAL A 141 -8.20 1.64 6.64
C VAL A 141 -7.98 3.04 7.20
N VAL A 142 -8.96 3.59 7.91
CA VAL A 142 -8.97 5.01 8.26
C VAL A 142 -9.22 5.21 9.75
N SER A 143 -8.41 6.07 10.37
CA SER A 143 -8.64 6.56 11.73
C SER A 143 -8.43 8.07 11.84
N GLY A 144 -9.16 8.68 12.77
CA GLY A 144 -9.20 10.13 13.03
C GLY A 144 -10.63 10.60 13.27
N PRO A 145 -10.90 11.92 13.27
CA PRO A 145 -12.25 12.45 13.51
C PRO A 145 -13.27 11.86 12.53
N LYS A 146 -14.39 11.37 13.05
CA LYS A 146 -15.44 10.71 12.25
C LYS A 146 -16.01 11.63 11.17
N SER A 147 -16.20 12.92 11.50
CA SER A 147 -16.67 13.96 10.57
C SER A 147 -15.72 14.17 9.39
N ALA A 148 -14.41 14.15 9.66
CA ALA A 148 -13.37 14.23 8.63
C ALA A 148 -13.39 13.00 7.72
N TYR A 149 -13.56 11.79 8.31
CA TYR A 149 -13.73 10.55 7.52
C TYR A 149 -14.94 10.63 6.59
N GLU A 150 -16.11 11.04 7.08
CA GLU A 150 -17.32 11.17 6.25
C GLU A 150 -17.12 12.16 5.08
N THR A 151 -16.32 13.20 5.30
CA THR A 151 -15.96 14.18 4.25
C THR A 151 -14.98 13.59 3.24
N ALA A 152 -14.00 12.81 3.68
CA ALA A 152 -12.97 12.19 2.81
C ALA A 152 -13.50 10.95 2.06
N LYS A 153 -14.46 10.22 2.63
CA LYS A 153 -14.96 8.93 2.13
C LYS A 153 -15.31 8.91 0.64
N PRO A 154 -16.03 9.89 0.06
CA PRO A 154 -16.32 9.88 -1.38
C PRO A 154 -15.08 9.86 -2.26
N TYR A 155 -13.98 10.50 -1.84
CA TYR A 155 -12.71 10.52 -2.55
C TYR A 155 -11.97 9.18 -2.42
N LEU A 156 -12.04 8.54 -1.24
CA LEU A 156 -11.49 7.19 -1.02
C LEU A 156 -12.22 6.15 -1.89
N ASP A 157 -13.54 6.26 -2.02
CA ASP A 157 -14.36 5.36 -2.84
C ASP A 157 -14.09 5.50 -4.35
N ILE A 158 -13.65 6.68 -4.83
CA ILE A 158 -13.17 6.86 -6.22
C ILE A 158 -11.86 6.11 -6.45
N MET A 159 -10.98 6.09 -5.45
CA MET A 159 -9.66 5.48 -5.57
C MET A 159 -9.67 3.94 -5.45
N GLY A 160 -10.70 3.35 -4.84
CA GLY A 160 -10.74 1.91 -4.60
C GLY A 160 -12.13 1.32 -4.39
N THR A 161 -12.19 0.15 -3.75
CA THR A 161 -13.45 -0.55 -3.45
C THR A 161 -14.11 -0.07 -2.16
N GLY A 162 -13.44 0.77 -1.38
CA GLY A 162 -13.97 1.32 -0.15
C GLY A 162 -12.94 1.55 0.94
N SER A 163 -13.44 1.99 2.08
CA SER A 163 -12.66 2.30 3.27
C SER A 163 -13.32 1.76 4.53
N SER A 164 -12.51 1.24 5.45
CA SER A 164 -12.94 0.81 6.78
C SER A 164 -12.52 1.85 7.83
N TYR A 165 -13.49 2.46 8.50
CA TYR A 165 -13.21 3.33 9.63
C TYR A 165 -13.03 2.49 10.89
N VAL A 166 -11.90 2.66 11.57
CA VAL A 166 -11.52 1.84 12.73
C VAL A 166 -11.45 2.65 14.04
N GLY A 167 -11.92 3.89 14.04
CA GLY A 167 -11.94 4.74 15.21
C GLY A 167 -10.96 5.91 15.13
N GLU A 168 -10.59 6.44 16.27
CA GLU A 168 -9.69 7.59 16.38
C GLU A 168 -8.24 7.16 16.63
N GLY A 169 -7.35 8.13 16.76
CA GLY A 169 -5.96 7.90 17.09
C GLY A 169 -5.19 7.16 15.99
N GLU A 170 -4.28 6.28 16.41
CA GLU A 170 -3.38 5.53 15.50
C GLU A 170 -3.95 4.17 15.07
N LEU A 171 -5.25 3.90 15.27
CA LEU A 171 -5.85 2.59 15.03
C LEU A 171 -5.69 2.13 13.57
N ALA A 172 -5.76 3.04 12.59
CA ALA A 172 -5.49 2.69 11.19
C ALA A 172 -4.04 2.24 10.97
N ARG A 173 -3.07 2.82 11.70
CA ARG A 173 -1.66 2.41 11.63
C ARG A 173 -1.48 1.00 12.20
N ILE A 174 -2.07 0.73 13.37
CA ILE A 174 -2.06 -0.62 13.96
C ILE A 174 -2.70 -1.62 12.98
N ALA A 175 -3.87 -1.32 12.45
CA ALA A 175 -4.53 -2.21 11.48
C ALA A 175 -3.66 -2.46 10.23
N LYS A 176 -2.96 -1.44 9.72
CA LYS A 176 -2.05 -1.59 8.58
C LYS A 176 -0.80 -2.40 8.94
N ILE A 177 -0.24 -2.22 10.13
CA ILE A 177 0.88 -3.03 10.64
C ILE A 177 0.45 -4.50 10.73
N CYS A 178 -0.68 -4.80 11.38
CA CYS A 178 -1.22 -6.16 11.49
C CYS A 178 -1.44 -6.79 10.10
N HIS A 179 -2.01 -6.03 9.16
CA HIS A 179 -2.22 -6.47 7.78
C HIS A 179 -0.89 -6.84 7.10
N ASN A 180 0.17 -6.04 7.25
CA ASN A 180 1.44 -6.30 6.58
C ASN A 180 2.24 -7.42 7.25
N VAL A 181 2.13 -7.57 8.57
CA VAL A 181 2.64 -8.77 9.28
C VAL A 181 1.97 -10.03 8.75
N MET A 182 0.64 -10.04 8.67
CA MET A 182 -0.12 -11.16 8.10
C MET A 182 0.31 -11.44 6.65
N LEU A 183 0.48 -10.41 5.81
CA LEU A 183 0.95 -10.56 4.43
C LEU A 183 2.31 -11.26 4.38
N GLY A 184 3.26 -10.86 5.23
CA GLY A 184 4.60 -11.47 5.29
C GLY A 184 4.54 -12.95 5.70
N VAL A 185 3.76 -13.29 6.71
CA VAL A 185 3.61 -14.70 7.15
C VAL A 185 2.88 -15.53 6.08
N VAL A 186 1.83 -14.96 5.45
CA VAL A 186 1.06 -15.66 4.40
C VAL A 186 1.92 -15.98 3.18
N ILE A 187 2.77 -15.06 2.71
CA ILE A 187 3.63 -15.37 1.56
C ILE A 187 4.67 -16.44 1.90
N GLN A 188 5.26 -16.40 3.09
CA GLN A 188 6.20 -17.45 3.50
C GLN A 188 5.50 -18.81 3.56
N ASN A 189 4.37 -18.90 4.23
CA ASN A 189 3.60 -20.14 4.30
C ASN A 189 3.17 -20.61 2.91
N LEU A 190 2.74 -19.71 2.01
CA LEU A 190 2.39 -20.04 0.64
C LEU A 190 3.58 -20.65 -0.13
N CYS A 191 4.79 -20.12 0.07
CA CYS A 191 6.01 -20.68 -0.50
C CYS A 191 6.29 -22.08 0.05
N GLU A 192 6.19 -22.29 1.35
CA GLU A 192 6.42 -23.58 2.01
C GLU A 192 5.49 -24.67 1.46
N VAL A 193 4.17 -24.43 1.46
CA VAL A 193 3.19 -25.43 1.01
C VAL A 193 3.25 -25.64 -0.51
N THR A 194 3.64 -24.62 -1.30
CA THR A 194 3.85 -24.76 -2.74
C THR A 194 5.05 -25.66 -3.02
N ILE A 195 6.16 -25.50 -2.31
CA ILE A 195 7.33 -26.37 -2.46
C ILE A 195 7.06 -27.79 -1.94
N LEU A 196 6.29 -27.94 -0.88
CA LEU A 196 5.85 -29.26 -0.40
C LEU A 196 5.05 -29.99 -1.49
N ALA A 197 4.07 -29.33 -2.10
CA ALA A 197 3.27 -29.88 -3.20
C ALA A 197 4.16 -30.25 -4.41
N GLN A 198 5.10 -29.37 -4.79
CA GLN A 198 6.05 -29.60 -5.88
C GLN A 198 6.91 -30.85 -5.62
N LYS A 199 7.46 -31.02 -4.41
CA LYS A 199 8.24 -32.20 -4.04
C LYS A 199 7.41 -33.48 -4.00
N ALA A 200 6.12 -33.38 -3.74
CA ALA A 200 5.19 -34.51 -3.82
C ALA A 200 4.76 -34.85 -5.27
N GLY A 201 5.30 -34.14 -6.28
CA GLY A 201 5.02 -34.38 -7.69
C GLY A 201 3.83 -33.57 -8.26
N MET A 202 3.28 -32.63 -7.49
CA MET A 202 2.16 -31.78 -7.96
C MET A 202 2.71 -30.51 -8.61
N PRO A 203 2.36 -30.18 -9.87
CA PRO A 203 2.74 -28.92 -10.48
C PRO A 203 2.24 -27.70 -9.68
N ARG A 204 3.05 -26.63 -9.62
CA ARG A 204 2.69 -25.41 -8.88
C ARG A 204 1.40 -24.78 -9.37
N HIS A 205 1.17 -24.73 -10.68
CA HIS A 205 -0.07 -24.17 -11.22
C HIS A 205 -1.31 -24.94 -10.76
N ALA A 206 -1.23 -26.29 -10.71
CA ALA A 206 -2.37 -27.12 -10.28
C ALA A 206 -2.68 -26.94 -8.79
N PHE A 207 -1.62 -26.89 -7.94
CA PHE A 207 -1.78 -26.62 -6.52
C PHE A 207 -2.37 -25.24 -6.25
N LEU A 208 -1.82 -24.20 -6.90
CA LEU A 208 -2.28 -22.82 -6.70
C LEU A 208 -3.66 -22.56 -7.29
N ASP A 209 -4.04 -23.24 -8.36
CA ASP A 209 -5.41 -23.20 -8.89
C ASP A 209 -6.42 -23.76 -7.87
N PHE A 210 -6.12 -24.94 -7.31
CA PHE A 210 -6.93 -25.52 -6.24
C PHE A 210 -7.03 -24.58 -5.03
N LEU A 211 -5.88 -24.09 -4.52
CA LEU A 211 -5.84 -23.19 -3.38
C LEU A 211 -6.69 -21.95 -3.61
N ASN A 212 -6.56 -21.33 -4.79
CA ASN A 212 -7.29 -20.11 -5.14
C ASN A 212 -8.80 -20.29 -5.34
N LYS A 213 -9.27 -21.52 -5.59
CA LYS A 213 -10.68 -21.89 -5.63
C LYS A 213 -11.22 -22.30 -4.26
N SER A 214 -10.35 -22.67 -3.34
CA SER A 214 -10.71 -23.08 -1.99
C SER A 214 -11.05 -21.87 -1.09
N VAL A 215 -11.51 -22.16 0.14
CA VAL A 215 -11.76 -21.14 1.18
C VAL A 215 -10.51 -20.38 1.60
N MET A 216 -9.32 -20.90 1.29
CA MET A 216 -8.02 -20.24 1.59
C MET A 216 -7.61 -19.27 0.49
N GLY A 217 -8.30 -19.23 -0.65
CA GLY A 217 -8.04 -18.30 -1.73
C GLY A 217 -8.36 -16.86 -1.36
N SER A 218 -7.48 -15.94 -1.71
CA SER A 218 -7.63 -14.50 -1.47
C SER A 218 -7.21 -13.71 -2.72
N MET A 219 -7.51 -12.41 -2.75
CA MET A 219 -6.96 -11.55 -3.80
C MET A 219 -5.42 -11.61 -3.82
N PHE A 220 -4.80 -11.66 -2.64
CA PHE A 220 -3.34 -11.73 -2.51
C PHE A 220 -2.77 -13.02 -3.14
N THR A 221 -3.33 -14.18 -2.80
CA THR A 221 -2.85 -15.46 -3.33
C THR A 221 -3.06 -15.56 -4.84
N ARG A 222 -4.17 -15.00 -5.37
CA ARG A 222 -4.45 -14.97 -6.81
C ARG A 222 -3.43 -14.12 -7.56
N TYR A 223 -3.19 -12.87 -7.15
CA TYR A 223 -2.27 -12.02 -7.92
C TYR A 223 -0.79 -12.40 -7.74
N LYS A 224 -0.44 -13.22 -6.74
CA LYS A 224 0.91 -13.78 -6.58
C LYS A 224 1.11 -15.11 -7.34
N ALA A 225 0.05 -15.84 -7.65
CA ALA A 225 0.14 -17.13 -8.32
C ALA A 225 0.96 -17.09 -9.64
N PRO A 226 0.79 -16.10 -10.55
CA PRO A 226 1.61 -16.04 -11.77
C PRO A 226 3.12 -15.98 -11.48
N ALA A 227 3.53 -15.21 -10.47
CA ALA A 227 4.94 -15.09 -10.09
C ALA A 227 5.49 -16.40 -9.53
N LEU A 228 4.73 -17.11 -8.71
CA LEU A 228 5.15 -18.38 -8.11
C LEU A 228 5.19 -19.53 -9.14
N VAL A 229 4.29 -19.52 -10.13
CA VAL A 229 4.24 -20.52 -11.20
C VAL A 229 5.35 -20.32 -12.21
N ASN A 230 5.49 -19.10 -12.72
CA ASN A 230 6.37 -18.79 -13.86
C ASN A 230 7.69 -18.14 -13.45
N LEU A 231 7.96 -18.02 -12.14
CA LEU A 231 9.19 -17.45 -11.57
C LEU A 231 9.45 -16.00 -12.07
N ASP A 232 8.39 -15.27 -12.41
CA ASP A 232 8.47 -13.85 -12.77
C ASP A 232 8.34 -12.97 -11.51
N PHE A 233 9.48 -12.55 -10.96
CA PHE A 233 9.55 -11.76 -9.74
C PHE A 233 9.67 -10.26 -10.03
N HIS A 234 8.92 -9.75 -10.98
CA HIS A 234 8.77 -8.31 -11.21
C HIS A 234 8.31 -7.61 -9.93
N VAL A 235 9.02 -6.54 -9.57
CA VAL A 235 8.86 -5.88 -8.27
C VAL A 235 7.49 -5.24 -8.11
N THR A 236 6.70 -5.78 -7.19
CA THR A 236 5.52 -5.11 -6.63
C THR A 236 5.82 -4.56 -5.24
N PHE A 237 6.66 -5.27 -4.45
CA PHE A 237 7.10 -4.91 -3.12
C PHE A 237 8.42 -5.61 -2.81
N THR A 238 9.46 -4.86 -2.40
CA THR A 238 10.80 -5.41 -2.21
C THR A 238 10.97 -6.12 -0.86
N PRO A 239 11.94 -7.06 -0.71
CA PRO A 239 12.27 -7.66 0.57
C PRO A 239 12.62 -6.63 1.66
N LYS A 240 13.35 -5.57 1.31
CA LYS A 240 13.67 -4.48 2.26
C LYS A 240 12.42 -3.80 2.83
N LEU A 241 11.41 -3.57 1.99
CA LEU A 241 10.15 -2.96 2.43
C LEU A 241 9.33 -3.92 3.28
N LEU A 242 9.28 -5.21 2.93
CA LEU A 242 8.58 -6.21 3.74
C LEU A 242 9.26 -6.39 5.09
N ARG A 243 10.61 -6.44 5.14
CA ARG A 243 11.36 -6.50 6.40
C ARG A 243 11.01 -5.30 7.29
N LYS A 244 11.03 -4.07 6.73
CA LYS A 244 10.65 -2.87 7.48
C LYS A 244 9.25 -3.02 8.10
N ASP A 245 8.29 -3.55 7.37
CA ASP A 245 6.92 -3.71 7.86
C ASP A 245 6.82 -4.81 8.94
N LEU A 246 7.60 -5.89 8.82
CA LEU A 246 7.71 -6.91 9.86
C LEU A 246 8.39 -6.35 11.12
N ASP A 247 9.44 -5.54 10.97
CA ASP A 247 10.10 -4.86 12.09
C ASP A 247 9.11 -3.94 12.83
N LEU A 248 8.28 -3.14 12.11
CA LEU A 248 7.20 -2.35 12.72
C LEU A 248 6.20 -3.23 13.49
N GLY A 249 5.88 -4.41 12.96
CA GLY A 249 5.00 -5.37 13.63
C GLY A 249 5.59 -5.93 14.91
N LEU A 250 6.87 -6.32 14.88
CA LEU A 250 7.59 -6.85 16.06
C LEU A 250 7.77 -5.75 17.12
N ASP A 251 8.01 -4.49 16.72
CA ASP A 251 8.06 -3.36 17.65
C ASP A 251 6.69 -3.12 18.30
N ALA A 252 5.61 -3.17 17.54
CA ALA A 252 4.27 -3.09 18.10
C ALA A 252 3.97 -4.27 19.03
N GLY A 253 4.36 -5.50 18.66
CA GLY A 253 4.23 -6.68 19.51
C GLY A 253 4.93 -6.50 20.85
N ARG A 254 6.16 -6.00 20.86
CA ARG A 254 6.91 -5.69 22.10
C ARG A 254 6.21 -4.63 22.95
N ARG A 255 5.76 -3.54 22.31
CA ARG A 255 5.08 -2.44 22.99
C ARG A 255 3.77 -2.86 23.67
N PHE A 256 3.01 -3.76 23.04
CA PHE A 256 1.72 -4.23 23.54
C PHE A 256 1.80 -5.61 24.22
N GLU A 257 3.02 -6.12 24.45
CA GLU A 257 3.27 -7.41 25.11
C GLU A 257 2.59 -8.60 24.41
N VAL A 258 2.52 -8.55 23.07
CA VAL A 258 1.94 -9.63 22.24
C VAL A 258 3.08 -10.47 21.63
N PRO A 259 3.16 -11.78 21.95
CA PRO A 259 4.14 -12.67 21.32
C PRO A 259 3.90 -12.82 19.82
N MET A 260 4.95 -12.67 19.00
CA MET A 260 4.89 -12.67 17.53
C MET A 260 5.86 -13.69 16.90
N PRO A 261 5.81 -15.00 17.27
CA PRO A 261 6.82 -15.97 16.84
C PRO A 261 6.86 -16.19 15.33
N LEU A 262 5.71 -16.26 14.65
CA LEU A 262 5.66 -16.44 13.19
C LEU A 262 6.20 -15.22 12.44
N ALA A 263 5.90 -14.02 12.92
CA ALA A 263 6.42 -12.79 12.34
C ALA A 263 7.95 -12.71 12.50
N SER A 264 8.47 -13.10 13.65
CA SER A 264 9.92 -13.15 13.93
C SER A 264 10.64 -14.12 12.99
N ALA A 265 10.16 -15.35 12.88
CA ALA A 265 10.74 -16.33 11.95
C ALA A 265 10.69 -15.87 10.50
N THR A 266 9.56 -15.33 10.06
CA THR A 266 9.41 -14.79 8.70
C THR A 266 10.36 -13.62 8.45
N ARG A 267 10.50 -12.71 9.41
CA ARG A 267 11.43 -11.57 9.33
C ARG A 267 12.87 -12.04 9.10
N ASP A 268 13.30 -13.10 9.77
CA ASP A 268 14.65 -13.63 9.65
C ASP A 268 14.87 -14.33 8.30
N LEU A 269 13.87 -15.00 7.75
CA LEU A 269 13.90 -15.51 6.38
C LEU A 269 14.04 -14.38 5.34
N ILE A 270 13.30 -13.28 5.49
CA ILE A 270 13.47 -12.09 4.65
C ILE A 270 14.86 -11.47 4.83
N GLN A 271 15.38 -11.41 6.05
CA GLN A 271 16.74 -10.94 6.31
C GLN A 271 17.79 -11.79 5.60
N SER A 272 17.59 -13.12 5.56
CA SER A 272 18.45 -14.04 4.83
C SER A 272 18.47 -13.74 3.32
N MET A 273 17.30 -13.45 2.70
CA MET A 273 17.25 -13.01 1.30
C MET A 273 18.07 -11.75 1.06
N ILE A 274 17.92 -10.74 1.94
CA ILE A 274 18.65 -9.47 1.85
C ILE A 274 20.16 -9.72 1.98
N GLY A 275 20.58 -10.58 2.92
CA GLY A 275 21.98 -10.98 3.10
C GLY A 275 22.59 -11.66 1.87
N ARG A 276 21.78 -12.36 1.07
CA ARG A 276 22.19 -12.96 -0.22
C ARG A 276 22.19 -11.95 -1.38
N GLY A 277 21.87 -10.67 -1.15
CA GLY A 277 21.81 -9.64 -2.18
C GLY A 277 20.48 -9.59 -2.96
N TRP A 278 19.45 -10.35 -2.57
CA TRP A 278 18.14 -10.35 -3.23
C TRP A 278 17.30 -9.15 -2.73
N THR A 279 17.64 -7.97 -3.19
CA THR A 279 17.06 -6.72 -2.68
C THR A 279 16.18 -5.99 -3.67
N GLU A 280 16.40 -6.21 -4.96
CA GLU A 280 15.74 -5.48 -6.06
C GLU A 280 14.67 -6.32 -6.80
N GLN A 281 14.36 -7.50 -6.28
CA GLN A 281 13.31 -8.39 -6.76
C GLN A 281 12.05 -8.26 -5.90
N ASP A 282 10.97 -8.91 -6.33
CA ASP A 282 9.77 -9.03 -5.51
C ASP A 282 10.03 -9.99 -4.32
N PHE A 283 9.42 -9.72 -3.17
CA PHE A 283 9.57 -10.56 -1.98
C PHE A 283 9.07 -12.01 -2.18
N ALA A 284 8.25 -12.28 -3.21
CA ALA A 284 7.84 -13.63 -3.58
C ALA A 284 9.01 -14.53 -4.01
N THR A 285 10.21 -13.96 -4.21
CA THR A 285 11.49 -14.71 -4.37
C THR A 285 11.78 -15.61 -3.15
N LEU A 286 11.06 -15.46 -2.02
CA LEU A 286 11.03 -16.45 -0.93
C LEU A 286 10.80 -17.88 -1.43
N LEU A 287 10.06 -18.06 -2.54
CA LEU A 287 9.85 -19.38 -3.16
C LEU A 287 11.19 -20.03 -3.57
N LEU A 288 12.09 -19.25 -4.15
CA LEU A 288 13.42 -19.77 -4.55
C LEU A 288 14.27 -20.11 -3.33
N GLN A 289 14.20 -19.30 -2.27
CA GLN A 289 14.89 -19.60 -1.03
C GLN A 289 14.37 -20.90 -0.40
N GLN A 290 13.05 -21.09 -0.40
CA GLN A 290 12.42 -22.31 0.13
C GLN A 290 12.78 -23.54 -0.74
N ALA A 291 12.83 -23.40 -2.05
CA ALA A 291 13.24 -24.45 -2.97
C ALA A 291 14.69 -24.89 -2.71
N GLN A 292 15.63 -23.94 -2.63
CA GLN A 292 17.03 -24.20 -2.29
C GLN A 292 17.17 -24.90 -0.96
N ALA A 293 16.48 -24.44 0.09
CA ALA A 293 16.48 -25.08 1.41
C ALA A 293 15.88 -26.51 1.37
N SER A 294 15.07 -26.81 0.36
CA SER A 294 14.44 -28.13 0.15
C SER A 294 15.23 -29.02 -0.83
N GLY A 295 16.38 -28.55 -1.33
CA GLY A 295 17.23 -29.31 -2.26
C GLY A 295 16.61 -29.52 -3.64
N ILE A 296 15.84 -28.55 -4.15
CA ILE A 296 15.28 -28.58 -5.50
C ILE A 296 15.56 -27.28 -6.25
N GLU A 297 15.72 -27.39 -7.55
CA GLU A 297 15.71 -26.28 -8.49
C GLU A 297 14.34 -26.17 -9.14
N LEU A 298 13.93 -24.94 -9.42
CA LEU A 298 12.64 -24.66 -10.03
C LEU A 298 12.85 -24.13 -11.44
N GLU A 299 12.04 -24.62 -12.37
CA GLU A 299 11.92 -24.07 -13.72
C GLU A 299 10.56 -23.38 -13.87
N PRO A 300 10.46 -22.31 -14.69
CA PRO A 300 9.17 -21.72 -15.04
C PRO A 300 8.24 -22.78 -15.66
N GLU A 301 6.99 -22.82 -15.23
CA GLU A 301 6.03 -23.78 -15.82
C GLU A 301 5.45 -23.27 -17.15
N ASN A 302 5.61 -21.98 -17.47
CA ASN A 302 5.14 -21.34 -18.71
C ASN A 302 3.63 -21.54 -18.95
N VAL A 303 2.85 -21.53 -17.89
CA VAL A 303 1.38 -21.68 -17.91
C VAL A 303 0.73 -20.31 -17.75
N ASP A 304 -0.32 -20.03 -18.52
CA ASP A 304 -1.14 -18.82 -18.32
C ASP A 304 -1.93 -18.93 -17.02
N VAL A 305 -1.57 -18.09 -16.06
CA VAL A 305 -2.21 -18.03 -14.73
C VAL A 305 -2.82 -16.65 -14.54
N LYS A 306 -4.13 -16.59 -14.35
CA LYS A 306 -4.86 -15.35 -14.12
C LYS A 306 -4.54 -14.77 -12.74
N ASP A 307 -4.24 -13.48 -12.68
CA ASP A 307 -3.94 -12.77 -11.43
C ASP A 307 -5.19 -12.33 -10.63
N GLY A 308 -6.39 -12.55 -11.17
CA GLY A 308 -7.65 -12.18 -10.52
C GLY A 308 -7.88 -10.67 -10.38
N LEU A 309 -7.11 -9.83 -11.09
CA LEU A 309 -7.27 -8.38 -11.08
C LEU A 309 -8.03 -7.85 -12.31
N SER A 310 -8.09 -8.63 -13.37
CA SER A 310 -8.83 -8.34 -14.61
C SER A 310 -10.34 -8.59 -14.45
#